data_e03003b97f6a1e6a50e37215c30216ba
#
_entry.id   e03003b97f6a1e6a50e37215c30216ba
#
_cell.length_a   1.000
_cell.length_b   1.000
_cell.length_c   1.000
_cell.angle_alpha   90.00
_cell.angle_beta   90.00
_cell.angle_gamma   90.00
#
_symmetry.space_group_name_H-M   'P 1'
#
loop_
_entity.id
_entity.type
_entity.pdbx_description
1 polymer ?
#
loop_
_entity_poly.entity_id
_entity_poly.type
_entity_poly.pdbx_seq_one_letter_code
_entity_poly.pdbx_strand_id
1 'polypeptide(L)'
;NIKLFVQSNQLGTGHAILSAKEFETKSEDLIILYGDCPLITVDTIKKLINTKKKGADLSVLGFLSNNQKEYGRMVVDKNNNLSKIIEYKDADKNEKDIKFCNSGVIISKAKILFSLLNQISNNNSAKEFYLTDIVSLANKQGLIVKSVCCSEAEAQGVNNRQDLSEVELEFQKNKRL
;
A
#
# COMPACT_ATOMS: atom_id res chain seq x y z
N ASN A 1 -14.24 14.10 13.00
CA ASN A 1 -14.33 15.08 11.90
C ASN A 1 -13.69 14.48 10.65
N ILE A 2 -14.43 14.52 9.54
CA ILE A 2 -13.91 14.11 8.21
C ILE A 2 -13.39 15.39 7.53
N LYS A 3 -12.19 15.32 6.93
CA LYS A 3 -11.65 16.35 6.03
C LYS A 3 -11.58 15.79 4.62
N LEU A 4 -11.91 16.62 3.64
CA LEU A 4 -11.83 16.31 2.23
C LEU A 4 -10.66 17.09 1.61
N PHE A 5 -9.83 16.36 0.84
CA PHE A 5 -8.73 16.93 0.07
C PHE A 5 -8.93 16.61 -1.40
N VAL A 6 -8.81 17.62 -2.24
CA VAL A 6 -9.00 17.47 -3.69
C VAL A 6 -7.64 17.32 -4.36
N GLN A 7 -7.44 16.24 -5.09
CA GLN A 7 -6.34 16.09 -6.01
C GLN A 7 -6.74 16.69 -7.37
N SER A 8 -6.39 17.95 -7.61
CA SER A 8 -6.80 18.68 -8.83
C SER A 8 -6.22 18.07 -10.12
N ASN A 9 -4.99 17.54 -10.07
CA ASN A 9 -4.33 16.85 -11.16
C ASN A 9 -4.06 15.40 -10.74
N GLN A 10 -4.54 14.43 -11.49
CA GLN A 10 -4.36 12.99 -11.19
C GLN A 10 -2.96 12.52 -11.63
N LEU A 11 -1.94 12.87 -10.85
CA LEU A 11 -0.53 12.59 -11.16
C LEU A 11 0.01 11.34 -10.44
N GLY A 12 -0.86 10.48 -9.95
CA GLY A 12 -0.50 9.22 -9.30
C GLY A 12 -0.85 9.18 -7.80
N THR A 13 -0.68 7.99 -7.20
CA THR A 13 -1.10 7.69 -5.82
C THR A 13 -0.31 8.46 -4.76
N GLY A 14 0.99 8.63 -4.95
CA GLY A 14 1.81 9.45 -4.05
C GLY A 14 1.40 10.93 -4.09
N HIS A 15 1.07 11.46 -5.28
CA HIS A 15 0.57 12.82 -5.43
C HIS A 15 -0.80 13.02 -4.75
N ALA A 16 -1.66 11.99 -4.75
CA ALA A 16 -2.94 12.05 -4.05
C ALA A 16 -2.75 12.31 -2.54
N ILE A 17 -1.78 11.62 -1.91
CA ILE A 17 -1.50 11.77 -0.48
C ILE A 17 -0.91 13.15 -0.18
N LEU A 18 -0.10 13.71 -1.08
CA LEU A 18 0.44 15.07 -0.93
C LEU A 18 -0.66 16.14 -0.87
N SER A 19 -1.86 15.89 -1.40
CA SER A 19 -3.01 16.79 -1.23
C SER A 19 -3.42 16.97 0.24
N ALA A 20 -3.08 16.00 1.10
CA ALA A 20 -3.32 16.05 2.55
C ALA A 20 -2.08 16.49 3.36
N LYS A 21 -1.19 17.31 2.76
CA LYS A 21 0.09 17.72 3.35
C LYS A 21 -0.05 18.43 4.71
N GLU A 22 -1.20 18.96 5.06
CA GLU A 22 -1.43 19.54 6.39
C GLU A 22 -1.16 18.57 7.55
N PHE A 23 -1.17 17.25 7.28
CA PHE A 23 -0.84 16.23 8.28
C PHE A 23 0.68 16.00 8.45
N GLU A 24 1.54 16.61 7.63
CA GLU A 24 3.00 16.43 7.68
C GLU A 24 3.59 16.75 9.06
N THR A 25 3.06 17.78 9.72
CA THR A 25 3.55 18.25 11.02
C THR A 25 3.02 17.41 12.20
N LYS A 26 2.11 16.49 11.96
CA LYS A 26 1.58 15.62 13.00
C LYS A 26 2.63 14.61 13.44
N SER A 27 2.67 14.36 14.74
CA SER A 27 3.56 13.35 15.33
C SER A 27 2.98 11.94 15.29
N GLU A 28 1.70 11.83 14.93
CA GLU A 28 0.96 10.57 14.90
C GLU A 28 1.36 9.68 13.72
N ASP A 29 1.01 8.43 13.84
CA ASP A 29 1.04 7.48 12.73
C ASP A 29 -0.14 7.73 11.79
N LEU A 30 0.14 7.68 10.49
CA LEU A 30 -0.86 7.72 9.45
C LEU A 30 -1.00 6.36 8.81
N ILE A 31 -2.23 5.95 8.57
CA ILE A 31 -2.56 4.79 7.74
C ILE A 31 -3.13 5.29 6.43
N ILE A 32 -2.55 4.82 5.34
CA ILE A 32 -3.08 5.01 3.99
C ILE A 32 -3.92 3.79 3.66
N LEU A 33 -5.17 4.02 3.28
CA LEU A 33 -6.13 2.99 2.84
C LEU A 33 -6.71 3.41 1.49
N TYR A 34 -6.84 2.46 0.59
CA TYR A 34 -7.53 2.69 -0.67
C TYR A 34 -9.05 2.49 -0.47
N GLY A 35 -9.84 3.40 -1.02
CA GLY A 35 -11.31 3.39 -0.86
C GLY A 35 -12.00 2.25 -1.60
N ASP A 36 -11.31 1.60 -2.51
CA ASP A 36 -11.78 0.48 -3.33
C ASP A 36 -11.48 -0.91 -2.72
N CYS A 37 -10.82 -0.99 -1.55
CA CYS A 37 -10.52 -2.24 -0.84
C CYS A 37 -11.38 -2.39 0.43
N PRO A 38 -12.69 -2.71 0.33
CA PRO A 38 -13.64 -2.60 1.44
C PRO A 38 -13.56 -3.75 2.45
N LEU A 39 -12.82 -4.83 2.16
CA LEU A 39 -12.77 -6.04 3.00
C LEU A 39 -11.60 -6.07 3.99
N ILE A 40 -10.77 -5.03 4.05
CA ILE A 40 -9.66 -4.94 5.01
C ILE A 40 -10.21 -5.02 6.43
N THR A 41 -9.73 -6.00 7.21
CA THR A 41 -10.24 -6.24 8.57
C THR A 41 -9.52 -5.41 9.62
N VAL A 42 -10.21 -5.19 10.74
CA VAL A 42 -9.62 -4.53 11.93
C VAL A 42 -8.40 -5.28 12.44
N ASP A 43 -8.40 -6.61 12.37
CA ASP A 43 -7.28 -7.43 12.87
C ASP A 43 -6.06 -7.31 11.96
N THR A 44 -6.25 -7.16 10.66
CA THR A 44 -5.18 -6.86 9.71
C THR A 44 -4.57 -5.48 9.97
N ILE A 45 -5.40 -4.47 10.22
CA ILE A 45 -4.92 -3.14 10.64
C ILE A 45 -4.13 -3.21 11.96
N LYS A 46 -4.62 -3.97 12.96
CA LYS A 46 -3.87 -4.19 14.21
C LYS A 46 -2.52 -4.86 13.98
N LYS A 47 -2.41 -5.82 13.04
CA LYS A 47 -1.12 -6.44 12.68
C LYS A 47 -0.14 -5.41 12.12
N LEU A 48 -0.58 -4.53 11.23
CA LEU A 48 0.24 -3.43 10.70
C LEU A 48 0.73 -2.50 11.82
N ILE A 49 -0.18 -2.04 12.68
CA ILE A 49 0.14 -1.18 13.83
C ILE A 49 1.16 -1.86 14.74
N ASN A 50 0.96 -3.14 15.07
CA ASN A 50 1.86 -3.89 15.94
C ASN A 50 3.24 -4.08 15.31
N THR A 51 3.33 -4.30 14.00
CA THR A 51 4.61 -4.40 13.29
C THR A 51 5.37 -3.08 13.38
N LYS A 52 4.67 -1.96 13.20
CA LYS A 52 5.27 -0.64 13.37
C LYS A 52 5.74 -0.39 14.81
N LYS A 53 4.93 -0.74 15.83
CA LYS A 53 5.29 -0.62 17.25
C LYS A 53 6.53 -1.45 17.63
N LYS A 54 6.80 -2.53 16.90
CA LYS A 54 8.00 -3.38 17.09
C LYS A 54 9.27 -2.82 16.42
N GLY A 55 9.25 -1.59 15.95
CA GLY A 55 10.41 -0.87 15.44
C GLY A 55 10.48 -0.70 13.92
N ALA A 56 9.43 -1.03 13.16
CA ALA A 56 9.38 -0.66 11.76
C ALA A 56 9.07 0.84 11.60
N ASP A 57 9.74 1.50 10.68
CA ASP A 57 9.43 2.88 10.29
C ASP A 57 8.23 2.93 9.34
N LEU A 58 8.15 1.94 8.42
CA LEU A 58 7.03 1.69 7.55
C LEU A 58 6.58 0.23 7.71
N SER A 59 5.26 0.01 7.76
CA SER A 59 4.66 -1.32 7.61
C SER A 59 3.72 -1.31 6.42
N VAL A 60 3.90 -2.26 5.51
CA VAL A 60 3.18 -2.34 4.23
C VAL A 60 2.42 -3.64 4.17
N LEU A 61 1.15 -3.57 3.80
CA LEU A 61 0.30 -4.74 3.64
C LEU A 61 0.46 -5.34 2.25
N GLY A 62 0.64 -6.65 2.20
CA GLY A 62 0.63 -7.43 0.98
C GLY A 62 -0.20 -8.69 1.14
N PHE A 63 -0.34 -9.42 0.06
CA PHE A 63 -1.06 -10.70 0.00
C PHE A 63 -0.42 -11.62 -1.03
N LEU A 64 -0.59 -12.92 -0.83
CA LEU A 64 -0.14 -13.92 -1.80
C LEU A 64 -1.26 -14.19 -2.80
N SER A 65 -0.96 -14.09 -4.10
CA SER A 65 -1.90 -14.40 -5.17
C SER A 65 -1.28 -15.37 -6.18
N ASN A 66 -2.10 -16.28 -6.68
CA ASN A 66 -1.77 -17.11 -7.84
C ASN A 66 -2.20 -16.47 -9.17
N ASN A 67 -3.05 -15.45 -9.11
CA ASN A 67 -3.44 -14.62 -10.23
C ASN A 67 -3.09 -13.16 -9.91
N GLN A 68 -1.82 -12.82 -10.08
CA GLN A 68 -1.25 -11.55 -9.61
C GLN A 68 -1.81 -10.31 -10.34
N LYS A 69 -2.58 -10.49 -11.41
CA LYS A 69 -3.18 -9.39 -12.19
C LYS A 69 -2.15 -8.25 -12.40
N GLU A 70 -2.59 -7.02 -12.32
CA GLU A 70 -1.76 -5.81 -12.44
C GLU A 70 -1.31 -5.23 -11.08
N TYR A 71 -1.33 -6.01 -9.99
CA TYR A 71 -0.85 -5.55 -8.69
C TYR A 71 0.66 -5.28 -8.70
N GLY A 72 1.13 -4.35 -7.88
CA GLY A 72 2.55 -4.16 -7.60
C GLY A 72 3.17 -5.40 -6.93
N ARG A 73 4.40 -5.70 -7.25
CA ARG A 73 5.14 -6.87 -6.72
C ARG A 73 6.01 -6.47 -5.55
N MET A 74 5.88 -7.17 -4.43
CA MET A 74 6.64 -6.92 -3.20
C MET A 74 7.87 -7.84 -3.13
N VAL A 75 9.06 -7.25 -3.07
CA VAL A 75 10.32 -7.98 -2.92
C VAL A 75 10.72 -7.97 -1.46
N VAL A 76 10.63 -9.14 -0.82
CA VAL A 76 10.89 -9.32 0.62
C VAL A 76 11.96 -10.37 0.87
N ASP A 77 12.67 -10.23 1.99
CA ASP A 77 13.57 -11.25 2.50
C ASP A 77 12.85 -12.24 3.46
N LYS A 78 13.59 -13.25 3.94
CA LYS A 78 13.07 -14.26 4.89
C LYS A 78 12.61 -13.70 6.24
N ASN A 79 12.97 -12.46 6.56
CA ASN A 79 12.60 -11.77 7.80
C ASN A 79 11.47 -10.74 7.57
N ASN A 80 10.79 -10.81 6.42
CA ASN A 80 9.77 -9.86 5.98
C ASN A 80 10.26 -8.40 5.87
N ASN A 81 11.57 -8.18 5.68
CA ASN A 81 12.06 -6.87 5.30
C ASN A 81 11.67 -6.62 3.84
N LEU A 82 10.94 -5.55 3.60
CA LEU A 82 10.51 -5.16 2.27
C LEU A 82 11.55 -4.24 1.63
N SER A 83 12.17 -4.70 0.55
CA SER A 83 13.24 -3.95 -0.14
C SER A 83 12.69 -2.98 -1.18
N LYS A 84 11.70 -3.40 -1.96
CA LYS A 84 11.05 -2.58 -2.98
C LYS A 84 9.66 -3.11 -3.32
N ILE A 85 8.83 -2.25 -3.91
CA ILE A 85 7.61 -2.61 -4.61
C ILE A 85 7.80 -2.20 -6.07
N ILE A 86 7.46 -3.09 -6.99
CA ILE A 86 7.61 -2.86 -8.43
C ILE A 86 6.22 -2.86 -9.03
N GLU A 87 5.83 -1.76 -9.64
CA GLU A 87 4.54 -1.68 -10.31
C GLU A 87 4.52 -2.58 -11.54
N TYR A 88 3.36 -3.17 -11.86
CA TYR A 88 3.23 -4.15 -12.93
C TYR A 88 3.76 -3.66 -14.29
N LYS A 89 3.54 -2.38 -14.60
CA LYS A 89 3.97 -1.76 -15.85
C LYS A 89 5.49 -1.61 -15.97
N ASP A 90 6.19 -1.57 -14.85
CA ASP A 90 7.64 -1.40 -14.76
C ASP A 90 8.36 -2.72 -14.44
N ALA A 91 7.63 -3.78 -14.08
CA ALA A 91 8.16 -5.10 -13.75
C ALA A 91 8.68 -5.84 -14.99
N ASP A 92 9.85 -6.44 -14.86
CA ASP A 92 10.37 -7.38 -15.85
C ASP A 92 9.63 -8.72 -15.81
N LYS A 93 10.02 -9.67 -16.68
CA LYS A 93 9.36 -10.98 -16.77
C LYS A 93 9.48 -11.78 -15.47
N ASN A 94 10.64 -11.78 -14.83
CA ASN A 94 10.87 -12.55 -13.60
C ASN A 94 10.14 -11.87 -12.41
N GLU A 95 10.16 -10.54 -12.37
CA GLU A 95 9.47 -9.77 -11.34
C GLU A 95 7.95 -9.95 -11.42
N LYS A 96 7.38 -10.10 -12.61
CA LYS A 96 5.95 -10.40 -12.81
C LYS A 96 5.53 -11.74 -12.20
N ASP A 97 6.45 -12.70 -12.07
CA ASP A 97 6.18 -14.02 -11.48
C ASP A 97 6.16 -14.00 -9.93
N ILE A 98 6.56 -12.89 -9.30
CA ILE A 98 6.50 -12.74 -7.84
C ILE A 98 5.04 -12.80 -7.40
N LYS A 99 4.72 -13.75 -6.50
CA LYS A 99 3.36 -13.98 -5.99
C LYS A 99 2.94 -13.02 -4.88
N PHE A 100 3.89 -12.38 -4.20
CA PHE A 100 3.59 -11.45 -3.12
C PHE A 100 3.26 -10.08 -3.70
N CYS A 101 2.00 -9.69 -3.57
CA CYS A 101 1.42 -8.52 -4.19
C CYS A 101 1.16 -7.41 -3.16
N ASN A 102 1.26 -6.16 -3.60
CA ASN A 102 0.96 -4.98 -2.79
C ASN A 102 -0.55 -4.72 -2.72
N SER A 103 -1.06 -4.48 -1.52
CA SER A 103 -2.47 -4.10 -1.32
C SER A 103 -2.70 -2.58 -1.34
N GLY A 104 -1.63 -1.79 -1.36
CA GLY A 104 -1.71 -0.32 -1.26
C GLY A 104 -1.85 0.22 0.16
N VAL A 105 -2.00 -0.63 1.18
CA VAL A 105 -2.13 -0.19 2.58
C VAL A 105 -0.76 -0.03 3.22
N ILE A 106 -0.50 1.18 3.74
CA ILE A 106 0.79 1.54 4.37
C ILE A 106 0.53 2.28 5.67
N ILE A 107 1.31 1.99 6.70
CA ILE A 107 1.37 2.79 7.94
C ILE A 107 2.79 3.31 8.16
N SER A 108 2.90 4.59 8.50
CA SER A 108 4.15 5.25 8.88
C SER A 108 3.85 6.46 9.76
N LYS A 109 4.90 7.00 10.44
CA LYS A 109 4.77 8.35 11.02
C LYS A 109 4.55 9.37 9.93
N ALA A 110 3.65 10.34 10.18
CA ALA A 110 3.33 11.41 9.24
C ALA A 110 4.59 12.10 8.69
N LYS A 111 5.49 12.52 9.57
CA LYS A 111 6.74 13.18 9.21
C LYS A 111 7.63 12.36 8.28
N ILE A 112 7.76 11.05 8.52
CA ILE A 112 8.53 10.14 7.67
C ILE A 112 7.83 9.99 6.30
N LEU A 113 6.52 9.73 6.32
CA LEU A 113 5.73 9.56 5.10
C LEU A 113 5.86 10.75 4.16
N PHE A 114 5.59 11.96 4.65
CA PHE A 114 5.65 13.15 3.80
C PHE A 114 7.08 13.52 3.39
N SER A 115 8.08 13.27 4.24
CA SER A 115 9.49 13.43 3.85
C SER A 115 9.87 12.53 2.66
N LEU A 116 9.39 11.29 2.64
CA LEU A 116 9.63 10.37 1.53
C LEU A 116 8.81 10.76 0.29
N LEU A 117 7.53 11.13 0.47
CA LEU A 117 6.66 11.57 -0.63
C LEU A 117 7.20 12.80 -1.37
N ASN A 118 7.86 13.73 -0.68
CA ASN A 118 8.49 14.89 -1.32
C ASN A 118 9.70 14.53 -2.21
N GLN A 119 10.19 13.27 -2.15
CA GLN A 119 11.37 12.79 -2.91
C GLN A 119 11.01 11.84 -4.05
N ILE A 120 9.74 11.39 -4.16
CA ILE A 120 9.34 10.52 -5.27
C ILE A 120 9.38 11.29 -6.60
N SER A 121 9.66 10.56 -7.66
CA SER A 121 9.68 11.10 -9.04
C SER A 121 8.62 10.40 -9.89
N ASN A 122 8.35 10.96 -11.06
CA ASN A 122 7.48 10.34 -12.07
C ASN A 122 8.27 9.74 -13.23
N ASN A 123 9.52 9.39 -13.00
CA ASN A 123 10.37 8.78 -14.01
C ASN A 123 10.13 7.26 -14.10
N ASN A 124 8.94 6.88 -14.52
CA ASN A 124 8.44 5.52 -14.67
C ASN A 124 7.56 5.39 -15.92
N SER A 125 7.12 4.19 -16.26
CA SER A 125 6.34 3.91 -17.48
C SER A 125 5.00 4.65 -17.54
N ALA A 126 4.35 4.91 -16.41
CA ALA A 126 3.07 5.64 -16.35
C ALA A 126 3.23 7.17 -16.25
N LYS A 127 4.45 7.70 -16.00
CA LYS A 127 4.71 9.12 -15.73
C LYS A 127 3.98 9.64 -14.49
N GLU A 128 3.78 8.78 -13.49
CA GLU A 128 3.04 9.05 -12.26
C GLU A 128 3.96 9.04 -11.03
N PHE A 129 3.59 9.81 -10.00
CA PHE A 129 4.23 9.76 -8.68
C PHE A 129 3.68 8.57 -7.91
N TYR A 130 4.39 7.44 -7.95
CA TYR A 130 3.96 6.22 -7.27
C TYR A 130 4.19 6.29 -5.78
N LEU A 131 3.15 5.99 -4.99
CA LEU A 131 3.29 5.84 -3.53
C LEU A 131 4.30 4.75 -3.18
N THR A 132 4.35 3.69 -3.95
CA THR A 132 5.21 2.52 -3.75
C THR A 132 6.70 2.83 -3.78
N ASP A 133 7.13 3.91 -4.44
CA ASP A 133 8.53 4.35 -4.49
C ASP A 133 9.09 4.75 -3.11
N ILE A 134 8.22 5.13 -2.15
CA ILE A 134 8.67 5.45 -0.79
C ILE A 134 9.38 4.28 -0.11
N VAL A 135 9.08 3.03 -0.48
CA VAL A 135 9.72 1.84 0.08
C VAL A 135 11.22 1.80 -0.27
N SER A 136 11.53 1.99 -1.55
CA SER A 136 12.92 2.04 -2.02
C SER A 136 13.67 3.25 -1.45
N LEU A 137 13.00 4.41 -1.34
CA LEU A 137 13.58 5.61 -0.72
C LEU A 137 13.84 5.42 0.77
N ALA A 138 12.92 4.81 1.51
CA ALA A 138 13.07 4.49 2.92
C ALA A 138 14.27 3.57 3.16
N ASN A 139 14.41 2.49 2.38
CA ASN A 139 15.56 1.59 2.48
C ASN A 139 16.89 2.31 2.19
N LYS A 140 16.94 3.20 1.19
CA LYS A 140 18.15 4.00 0.89
C LYS A 140 18.55 4.93 2.05
N GLN A 141 17.59 5.33 2.88
CA GLN A 141 17.81 6.17 4.06
C GLN A 141 18.07 5.35 5.35
N GLY A 142 18.16 4.01 5.25
CA GLY A 142 18.38 3.13 6.39
C GLY A 142 17.16 2.95 7.30
N LEU A 143 15.96 3.33 6.83
CA LEU A 143 14.72 3.10 7.56
C LEU A 143 14.28 1.64 7.46
N ILE A 144 13.65 1.15 8.52
CA ILE A 144 13.20 -0.24 8.61
C ILE A 144 11.81 -0.36 7.97
N VAL A 145 11.72 -1.06 6.84
CA VAL A 145 10.46 -1.32 6.14
C VAL A 145 10.09 -2.80 6.27
N LYS A 146 8.92 -3.08 6.84
CA LYS A 146 8.41 -4.44 7.04
C LYS A 146 7.14 -4.68 6.22
N SER A 147 6.99 -5.92 5.73
CA SER A 147 5.75 -6.39 5.16
C SER A 147 4.90 -7.14 6.17
N VAL A 148 3.58 -7.04 6.00
CA VAL A 148 2.56 -7.81 6.72
C VAL A 148 1.70 -8.49 5.66
N CYS A 149 1.36 -9.76 5.87
CA CYS A 149 0.54 -10.52 4.94
C CYS A 149 -0.91 -10.61 5.44
N CYS A 150 -1.88 -10.38 4.54
CA CYS A 150 -3.30 -10.69 4.74
C CYS A 150 -3.78 -11.75 3.75
N SER A 151 -5.05 -12.11 3.81
CA SER A 151 -5.67 -12.95 2.80
C SER A 151 -5.87 -12.17 1.49
N GLU A 152 -5.87 -12.87 0.35
CA GLU A 152 -6.15 -12.27 -0.95
C GLU A 152 -7.54 -11.61 -0.99
N ALA A 153 -8.53 -12.25 -0.37
CA ALA A 153 -9.90 -11.71 -0.29
C ALA A 153 -9.96 -10.34 0.42
N GLU A 154 -9.18 -10.14 1.50
CA GLU A 154 -9.12 -8.84 2.18
C GLU A 154 -8.54 -7.73 1.30
N ALA A 155 -7.57 -8.06 0.45
CA ALA A 155 -6.87 -7.10 -0.40
C ALA A 155 -7.55 -6.87 -1.75
N GLN A 156 -8.67 -7.56 -2.02
CA GLN A 156 -9.38 -7.45 -3.29
C GLN A 156 -9.96 -6.04 -3.48
N GLY A 157 -9.51 -5.36 -4.54
CA GLY A 157 -10.03 -4.06 -4.95
C GLY A 157 -11.23 -4.18 -5.88
N VAL A 158 -12.11 -3.18 -5.85
CA VAL A 158 -13.30 -3.06 -6.71
C VAL A 158 -13.04 -2.04 -7.81
N ASN A 159 -12.77 -2.51 -9.03
CA ASN A 159 -12.52 -1.66 -10.20
C ASN A 159 -13.66 -1.68 -11.23
N ASN A 160 -14.50 -2.71 -11.17
CA ASN A 160 -15.61 -2.93 -12.09
C ASN A 160 -16.76 -3.66 -11.39
N ARG A 161 -17.87 -3.87 -12.11
CA ARG A 161 -19.07 -4.52 -11.56
C ARG A 161 -18.86 -6.00 -11.20
N GLN A 162 -17.97 -6.69 -11.89
CA GLN A 162 -17.64 -8.08 -11.58
C GLN A 162 -16.90 -8.16 -10.26
N ASP A 163 -15.85 -7.32 -10.07
CA ASP A 163 -15.13 -7.25 -8.80
C ASP A 163 -16.09 -6.92 -7.64
N LEU A 164 -17.02 -5.99 -7.85
CA LEU A 164 -18.03 -5.64 -6.85
C LEU A 164 -18.88 -6.85 -6.44
N SER A 165 -19.34 -7.64 -7.41
CA SER A 165 -20.13 -8.85 -7.13
C SER A 165 -19.34 -9.90 -6.35
N GLU A 166 -18.06 -10.10 -6.69
CA GLU A 166 -17.17 -11.02 -5.99
C GLU A 166 -16.93 -10.58 -4.53
N VAL A 167 -16.64 -9.29 -4.33
CA VAL A 167 -16.42 -8.70 -2.99
C VAL A 167 -17.70 -8.75 -2.15
N GLU A 168 -18.87 -8.49 -2.74
CA GLU A 168 -20.16 -8.58 -2.05
C GLU A 168 -20.44 -10.01 -1.57
N LEU A 169 -20.20 -11.02 -2.40
CA LEU A 169 -20.34 -12.42 -2.03
C LEU A 169 -19.43 -12.78 -0.84
N GLU A 170 -18.18 -12.31 -0.86
CA GLU A 170 -17.24 -12.58 0.22
C GLU A 170 -17.65 -11.87 1.52
N PHE A 171 -18.11 -10.63 1.43
CA PHE A 171 -18.64 -9.88 2.57
C PHE A 171 -19.84 -10.59 3.21
N GLN A 172 -20.77 -11.12 2.39
CA GLN A 172 -21.93 -11.84 2.89
C GLN A 172 -21.57 -13.16 3.54
N LYS A 173 -20.58 -13.91 3.02
CA LYS A 173 -20.06 -15.12 3.69
C LYS A 173 -19.54 -14.80 5.09
N ASN A 174 -18.73 -13.74 5.20
CA ASN A 174 -18.14 -13.33 6.47
C ASN A 174 -19.18 -12.81 7.49
N LYS A 175 -20.35 -12.34 7.06
CA LYS A 175 -21.45 -11.93 7.95
C LYS A 175 -22.32 -13.09 8.45
N ARG A 176 -22.30 -14.24 7.77
CA ARG A 176 -23.12 -15.42 8.15
C ARG A 176 -22.42 -16.35 9.13
N LEU A 177 -21.17 -16.07 9.49
CA LEU A 177 -20.39 -16.69 10.56
C LEU A 177 -20.46 -15.86 11.85
#